data_197076f3743ae57b4c52dcba62bb290f
#
_entry.id   197076f3743ae57b4c52dcba62bb290f
#
_cell.length_a   1.000
_cell.length_b   1.000
_cell.length_c   1.000
_cell.angle_alpha   90.00
_cell.angle_beta   90.00
_cell.angle_gamma   90.00
#
_symmetry.space_group_name_H-M   'P 1'
#
loop_
_entity.id
_entity.type
_entity.pdbx_description
1 polymer ?
#
loop_
_entity_poly.entity_id
_entity_poly.type
_entity_poly.pdbx_seq_one_letter_code
_entity_poly.pdbx_strand_id
1 'polypeptide(L)'
;RLSLVGSEMCIRDRNNKGRVHFTLTSPINDQLAQLDPNMEKNELIAAIASIIDKEIYKHYRFYPCNYVAYDMLTGTRRFSEHYGLKDKKQFEDYLQGQLDKIVLPNKDEAFLRTKILEMYTNPLKNFFANQE
;
A
#
# COMPACT_ATOMS: atom_id res chain seq x y z
N ARG A 1 -8.69 -22.77 17.33
CA ARG A 1 -7.34 -22.21 17.07
C ARG A 1 -7.43 -21.39 15.80
N LEU A 2 -7.57 -20.09 15.93
CA LEU A 2 -7.39 -19.19 14.82
C LEU A 2 -5.94 -19.34 14.37
N SER A 3 -5.73 -20.09 13.31
CA SER A 3 -4.43 -20.16 12.64
C SER A 3 -4.15 -18.78 12.06
N LEU A 4 -3.25 -18.06 12.67
CA LEU A 4 -2.74 -16.80 12.15
C LEU A 4 -1.79 -17.12 10.99
N VAL A 5 -2.34 -17.52 9.86
CA VAL A 5 -1.57 -17.77 8.62
C VAL A 5 -0.70 -16.57 8.29
N GLY A 6 -1.18 -15.37 8.57
CA GLY A 6 -0.41 -14.14 8.42
C GLY A 6 0.80 -14.04 9.34
N SER A 7 0.71 -14.55 10.59
CA SER A 7 1.85 -14.52 11.51
C SER A 7 2.93 -15.53 11.13
N GLU A 8 2.55 -16.69 10.60
CA GLU A 8 3.51 -17.66 10.10
C GLU A 8 4.26 -17.16 8.86
N MET A 9 3.59 -16.46 7.96
CA MET A 9 4.25 -15.81 6.83
C MET A 9 5.24 -14.74 7.29
N CYS A 10 4.88 -13.93 8.28
CA CYS A 10 5.76 -12.90 8.85
C CYS A 10 6.96 -13.52 9.59
N ILE A 11 6.77 -14.64 10.28
CA ILE A 11 7.83 -15.34 11.01
C ILE A 11 8.80 -16.06 10.06
N ARG A 12 8.28 -16.61 8.97
CA ARG A 12 9.12 -17.31 7.96
C ARG A 12 9.92 -16.35 7.09
N ASP A 13 9.41 -15.15 6.86
CA ASP A 13 10.12 -14.14 6.10
C ASP A 13 11.15 -13.44 6.99
N ARG A 14 12.33 -14.05 7.10
CA ARG A 14 13.49 -13.54 7.87
C ARG A 14 14.30 -12.49 7.11
N ASN A 15 13.83 -12.07 5.94
CA ASN A 15 14.54 -11.08 5.15
C ASN A 15 14.48 -9.70 5.81
N ASN A 16 15.47 -8.89 5.55
CA ASN A 16 15.49 -7.50 5.99
C ASN A 16 14.28 -6.76 5.42
N LYS A 17 13.39 -6.31 6.31
CA LYS A 17 12.17 -5.57 5.95
C LYS A 17 12.44 -4.10 5.60
N GLY A 18 13.68 -3.67 5.71
CA GLY A 18 14.05 -2.28 5.50
C GLY A 18 13.52 -1.38 6.61
N ARG A 19 12.97 -0.23 6.22
CA ARG A 19 12.42 0.75 7.15
C ARG A 19 10.97 0.41 7.47
N VAL A 20 10.65 0.30 8.76
CA VAL A 20 9.28 0.10 9.26
C VAL A 20 8.84 1.35 10.00
N HIS A 21 7.62 1.78 9.77
CA HIS A 21 7.01 2.93 10.41
C HIS A 21 5.68 2.51 11.07
N PHE A 22 5.53 2.84 12.33
CA PHE A 22 4.29 2.65 13.09
C PHE A 22 3.72 4.00 13.48
N THR A 23 2.43 4.19 13.29
CA THR A 23 1.73 5.40 13.72
C THR A 23 0.51 5.00 14.53
N LEU A 24 0.35 5.63 15.69
CA LEU A 24 -0.90 5.59 16.44
C LEU A 24 -1.72 6.80 16.04
N THR A 25 -2.92 6.55 15.52
CA THR A 25 -3.86 7.60 15.14
C THR A 25 -4.70 8.03 16.33
N SER A 26 -5.40 9.16 16.20
CA SER A 26 -6.41 9.56 17.18
C SER A 26 -7.56 8.55 17.19
N PRO A 27 -8.20 8.33 18.36
CA PRO A 27 -9.41 7.51 18.42
C PRO A 27 -10.51 8.05 17.50
N ILE A 28 -11.21 7.16 16.80
CA ILE A 28 -12.29 7.52 15.86
C ILE A 28 -13.68 7.54 16.51
N ASN A 29 -13.75 7.53 17.83
CA ASN A 29 -15.01 7.43 18.58
C ASN A 29 -15.97 8.60 18.26
N ASP A 30 -15.44 9.81 18.12
CA ASP A 30 -16.25 10.99 17.82
C ASP A 30 -16.87 10.92 16.42
N GLN A 31 -16.11 10.41 15.43
CA GLN A 31 -16.61 10.19 14.08
C GLN A 31 -17.67 9.07 14.05
N LEU A 32 -17.46 8.00 14.82
CA LEU A 32 -18.43 6.91 14.93
C LEU A 32 -19.74 7.39 15.59
N ALA A 33 -19.66 8.27 16.59
CA ALA A 33 -20.84 8.82 17.27
C ALA A 33 -21.70 9.73 16.37
N GLN A 34 -21.14 10.24 15.28
CA GLN A 34 -21.86 11.08 14.30
C GLN A 34 -22.61 10.27 13.23
N LEU A 35 -22.41 8.95 13.19
CA LEU A 35 -23.13 8.09 12.24
C LEU A 35 -24.59 7.94 12.64
N ASP A 36 -25.49 7.89 11.65
CA ASP A 36 -26.92 7.64 11.90
C ASP A 36 -27.12 6.23 12.47
N PRO A 37 -27.69 6.08 13.68
CA PRO A 37 -27.93 4.77 14.30
C PRO A 37 -28.96 3.91 13.53
N ASN A 38 -29.76 4.51 12.65
CA ASN A 38 -30.76 3.82 11.84
C ASN A 38 -30.24 3.44 10.43
N MET A 39 -28.94 3.65 10.17
CA MET A 39 -28.32 3.31 8.90
C MET A 39 -28.41 1.80 8.62
N GLU A 40 -28.63 1.42 7.37
CA GLU A 40 -28.62 0.01 6.97
C GLU A 40 -27.24 -0.61 7.24
N LYS A 41 -27.22 -1.89 7.60
CA LYS A 41 -26.00 -2.56 8.08
C LYS A 41 -24.82 -2.45 7.10
N ASN A 42 -25.06 -2.59 5.81
CA ASN A 42 -23.99 -2.53 4.80
C ASN A 42 -23.48 -1.10 4.61
N GLU A 43 -24.38 -0.12 4.69
CA GLU A 43 -24.03 1.31 4.65
C GLU A 43 -23.21 1.70 5.87
N LEU A 44 -23.59 1.20 7.06
CA LEU A 44 -22.85 1.42 8.31
C LEU A 44 -21.42 0.85 8.21
N ILE A 45 -21.27 -0.37 7.71
CA ILE A 45 -19.96 -1.01 7.51
C ILE A 45 -19.11 -0.17 6.54
N ALA A 46 -19.68 0.27 5.43
CA ALA A 46 -18.98 1.10 4.45
C ALA A 46 -18.56 2.46 5.03
N ALA A 47 -19.44 3.08 5.83
CA ALA A 47 -19.15 4.35 6.49
C ALA A 47 -18.00 4.21 7.51
N ILE A 48 -18.02 3.16 8.33
CA ILE A 48 -16.95 2.87 9.30
C ILE A 48 -15.63 2.60 8.58
N ALA A 49 -15.64 1.78 7.54
CA ALA A 49 -14.47 1.50 6.72
C ALA A 49 -13.88 2.79 6.12
N SER A 50 -14.72 3.69 5.61
CA SER A 50 -14.31 4.98 5.07
C SER A 50 -13.65 5.88 6.11
N ILE A 51 -14.15 5.90 7.35
CA ILE A 51 -13.54 6.65 8.46
C ILE A 51 -12.15 6.10 8.77
N ILE A 52 -12.03 4.78 8.88
CA ILE A 52 -10.75 4.10 9.13
C ILE A 52 -9.75 4.38 8.00
N ASP A 53 -10.18 4.24 6.75
CA ASP A 53 -9.33 4.49 5.59
C ASP A 53 -8.80 5.92 5.55
N LYS A 54 -9.65 6.91 5.85
CA LYS A 54 -9.23 8.33 5.93
C LYS A 54 -8.14 8.54 6.98
N GLU A 55 -8.27 7.93 8.15
CA GLU A 55 -7.25 8.03 9.20
C GLU A 55 -5.95 7.32 8.81
N ILE A 56 -6.04 6.16 8.15
CA ILE A 56 -4.86 5.45 7.63
C ILE A 56 -4.14 6.32 6.61
N TYR A 57 -4.83 6.85 5.60
CA TYR A 57 -4.22 7.65 4.54
C TYR A 57 -3.62 8.96 5.04
N LYS A 58 -4.27 9.61 6.00
CA LYS A 58 -3.77 10.85 6.62
C LYS A 58 -2.40 10.66 7.30
N HIS A 59 -2.16 9.48 7.88
CA HIS A 59 -0.94 9.19 8.63
C HIS A 59 0.02 8.24 7.90
N TYR A 60 -0.31 7.83 6.68
CA TYR A 60 0.51 6.93 5.89
C TYR A 60 1.83 7.61 5.50
N ARG A 61 2.94 6.91 5.76
CA ARG A 61 4.26 7.40 5.38
C ARG A 61 4.70 6.80 4.06
N PHE A 62 4.98 7.66 3.09
CA PHE A 62 5.52 7.23 1.80
C PHE A 62 7.03 7.16 1.81
N TYR A 63 7.53 6.20 1.08
CA TYR A 63 8.95 5.99 0.84
C TYR A 63 9.28 6.20 -0.64
N PRO A 64 10.56 6.41 -0.99
CA PRO A 64 10.97 6.58 -2.37
C PRO A 64 10.41 5.53 -3.33
N CYS A 65 10.28 4.27 -2.89
CA CYS A 65 9.72 3.19 -3.71
C CYS A 65 8.27 3.44 -4.16
N ASN A 66 7.44 4.11 -3.36
CA ASN A 66 6.06 4.45 -3.75
C ASN A 66 6.05 5.45 -4.91
N TYR A 67 6.90 6.46 -4.84
CA TYR A 67 7.02 7.48 -5.88
C TYR A 67 7.65 6.94 -7.17
N VAL A 68 8.69 6.12 -7.03
CA VAL A 68 9.30 5.41 -8.18
C VAL A 68 8.28 4.53 -8.87
N ALA A 69 7.51 3.73 -8.10
CA ALA A 69 6.49 2.85 -8.65
C ALA A 69 5.40 3.62 -9.39
N TYR A 70 4.97 4.77 -8.86
CA TYR A 70 3.99 5.62 -9.51
C TYR A 70 4.51 6.14 -10.86
N ASP A 71 5.70 6.73 -10.88
CA ASP A 71 6.29 7.29 -12.09
C ASP A 71 6.57 6.20 -13.14
N MET A 72 6.99 5.00 -12.71
CA MET A 72 7.17 3.85 -13.61
C MET A 72 5.84 3.34 -14.18
N LEU A 73 4.78 3.27 -13.36
CA LEU A 73 3.47 2.78 -13.78
C LEU A 73 2.78 3.73 -14.74
N THR A 74 2.93 5.03 -14.53
CA THR A 74 2.27 6.08 -15.33
C THR A 74 3.13 6.60 -16.49
N GLY A 75 4.39 6.20 -16.54
CA GLY A 75 5.36 6.71 -17.53
C GLY A 75 5.68 8.20 -17.37
N THR A 76 5.51 8.73 -16.15
CA THR A 76 5.71 10.14 -15.82
C THR A 76 6.98 10.36 -14.99
N ARG A 77 7.29 11.62 -14.69
CA ARG A 77 8.31 12.04 -13.74
C ARG A 77 7.72 12.99 -12.67
N ARG A 78 6.45 12.79 -12.37
CA ARG A 78 5.70 13.68 -11.47
C ARG A 78 6.35 13.80 -10.09
N PHE A 79 6.93 12.73 -9.60
CA PHE A 79 7.52 12.66 -8.27
C PHE A 79 9.05 12.51 -8.27
N SER A 80 9.70 12.91 -9.36
CA SER A 80 11.16 12.76 -9.50
C SER A 80 11.99 13.48 -8.41
N GLU A 81 11.40 14.45 -7.72
CA GLU A 81 12.04 15.16 -6.60
C GLU A 81 12.03 14.36 -5.29
N HIS A 82 11.21 13.30 -5.20
CA HIS A 82 11.04 12.47 -4.00
C HIS A 82 11.96 11.24 -3.96
N TYR A 83 12.74 11.00 -5.03
CA TYR A 83 13.66 9.87 -5.11
C TYR A 83 14.89 10.19 -5.97
N GLY A 84 16.02 9.53 -5.66
CA GLY A 84 17.24 9.63 -6.46
C GLY A 84 17.40 8.47 -7.44
N LEU A 85 18.43 8.56 -8.28
CA LEU A 85 18.80 7.49 -9.21
C LEU A 85 19.10 6.17 -8.49
N LYS A 86 19.69 6.24 -7.30
CA LYS A 86 19.97 5.08 -6.45
C LYS A 86 18.69 4.38 -6.01
N ASP A 87 17.70 5.16 -5.55
CA ASP A 87 16.41 4.61 -5.10
C ASP A 87 15.67 3.93 -6.26
N LYS A 88 15.69 4.56 -7.43
CA LYS A 88 15.09 4.00 -8.63
C LYS A 88 15.72 2.67 -9.01
N LYS A 89 17.06 2.62 -9.08
CA LYS A 89 17.79 1.39 -9.42
C LYS A 89 17.51 0.29 -8.38
N GLN A 90 17.56 0.62 -7.11
CA GLN A 90 17.31 -0.34 -6.03
C GLN A 90 15.89 -0.91 -6.11
N PHE A 91 14.90 -0.10 -6.46
CA PHE A 91 13.54 -0.56 -6.64
C PHE A 91 13.38 -1.41 -7.90
N GLU A 92 14.03 -1.07 -9.01
CA GLU A 92 14.05 -1.87 -10.25
C GLU A 92 14.67 -3.25 -9.99
N ASP A 93 15.81 -3.31 -9.32
CA ASP A 93 16.48 -4.56 -8.95
C ASP A 93 15.58 -5.41 -8.03
N TYR A 94 14.92 -4.80 -7.06
CA TYR A 94 13.94 -5.46 -6.20
C TYR A 94 12.77 -6.01 -7.00
N LEU A 95 12.18 -5.22 -7.88
CA LEU A 95 11.05 -5.60 -8.73
C LEU A 95 11.40 -6.81 -9.60
N GLN A 96 12.58 -6.80 -10.24
CA GLN A 96 13.05 -7.93 -11.03
C GLN A 96 13.25 -9.16 -10.16
N GLY A 97 13.86 -9.01 -8.99
CA GLY A 97 14.03 -10.11 -8.04
C GLY A 97 12.71 -10.72 -7.54
N GLN A 98 11.63 -9.95 -7.44
CA GLN A 98 10.31 -10.49 -7.12
C GLN A 98 9.71 -11.26 -8.31
N LEU A 99 9.87 -10.73 -9.51
CA LEU A 99 9.42 -11.40 -10.73
C LEU A 99 10.14 -12.75 -10.93
N ASP A 100 11.44 -12.80 -10.69
CA ASP A 100 12.24 -14.01 -10.84
C ASP A 100 11.82 -15.13 -9.86
N LYS A 101 11.30 -14.79 -8.69
CA LYS A 101 10.77 -15.76 -7.71
C LYS A 101 9.47 -16.43 -8.14
N ILE A 102 8.76 -15.87 -9.10
CA ILE A 102 7.48 -16.40 -9.57
C ILE A 102 7.76 -17.44 -10.64
N VAL A 103 7.56 -18.70 -10.31
CA VAL A 103 7.73 -19.83 -11.22
C VAL A 103 6.36 -20.30 -11.70
N LEU A 104 5.93 -19.81 -12.87
CA LEU A 104 4.68 -20.18 -13.50
C LEU A 104 4.92 -20.57 -14.97
N PRO A 105 4.26 -21.65 -15.48
CA PRO A 105 4.25 -21.92 -16.91
C PRO A 105 3.57 -20.76 -17.66
N ASN A 106 4.18 -20.31 -18.74
CA ASN A 106 3.69 -19.18 -19.54
C ASN A 106 3.47 -17.88 -18.75
N LYS A 107 4.42 -17.58 -17.85
CA LYS A 107 4.39 -16.37 -17.03
C LYS A 107 4.28 -15.10 -17.88
N ASP A 108 3.21 -14.34 -17.71
CA ASP A 108 3.08 -12.99 -18.25
C ASP A 108 3.81 -12.00 -17.33
N GLU A 109 5.07 -11.77 -17.64
CA GLU A 109 5.93 -10.91 -16.83
C GLU A 109 5.49 -9.44 -16.85
N ALA A 110 4.96 -8.96 -17.97
CA ALA A 110 4.46 -7.60 -18.10
C ALA A 110 3.24 -7.36 -17.18
N PHE A 111 2.31 -8.30 -17.16
CA PHE A 111 1.16 -8.27 -16.25
C PHE A 111 1.58 -8.28 -14.78
N LEU A 112 2.45 -9.22 -14.41
CA LEU A 112 2.93 -9.35 -13.03
C LEU A 112 3.70 -8.10 -12.58
N ARG A 113 4.54 -7.55 -13.44
CA ARG A 113 5.25 -6.29 -13.20
C ARG A 113 4.27 -5.15 -12.92
N THR A 114 3.24 -5.01 -13.74
CA THR A 114 2.19 -4.00 -13.55
C THR A 114 1.50 -4.18 -12.21
N LYS A 115 1.14 -5.41 -11.84
CA LYS A 115 0.48 -5.68 -10.55
C LYS A 115 1.34 -5.36 -9.33
N ILE A 116 2.63 -5.63 -9.39
CA ILE A 116 3.56 -5.23 -8.32
C ILE A 116 3.66 -3.70 -8.25
N LEU A 117 3.79 -3.01 -9.38
CA LEU A 117 3.82 -1.55 -9.41
C LEU A 117 2.52 -0.94 -8.85
N GLU A 118 1.35 -1.48 -9.21
CA GLU A 118 0.05 -1.06 -8.66
C GLU A 118 0.02 -1.20 -7.13
N MET A 119 0.53 -2.29 -6.56
CA MET A 119 0.57 -2.51 -5.12
C MET A 119 1.35 -1.39 -4.39
N TYR A 120 2.50 -0.96 -4.93
CA TYR A 120 3.28 0.13 -4.34
C TYR A 120 2.70 1.52 -4.61
N THR A 121 1.93 1.67 -5.69
CA THR A 121 1.35 2.94 -6.13
C THR A 121 0.01 3.24 -5.46
N ASN A 122 -0.80 2.21 -5.17
CA ASN A 122 -2.16 2.37 -4.65
C ASN A 122 -2.25 3.21 -3.36
N PRO A 123 -1.36 3.06 -2.35
CA PRO A 123 -1.39 3.92 -1.18
C PRO A 123 -1.26 5.41 -1.52
N LEU A 124 -0.40 5.74 -2.48
CA LEU A 124 -0.18 7.11 -2.93
C LEU A 124 -1.40 7.66 -3.69
N LYS A 125 -2.01 6.87 -4.56
CA LYS A 125 -3.26 7.23 -5.26
C LYS A 125 -4.39 7.49 -4.27
N ASN A 126 -4.57 6.60 -3.31
CA ASN A 126 -5.61 6.70 -2.29
C ASN A 126 -5.40 7.92 -1.39
N PHE A 127 -4.15 8.22 -1.03
CA PHE A 127 -3.83 9.43 -0.28
C PHE A 127 -4.28 10.69 -1.00
N PHE A 128 -3.96 10.84 -2.28
CA PHE A 128 -4.39 12.01 -3.06
C PHE A 128 -5.90 12.06 -3.28
N ALA A 129 -6.55 10.93 -3.52
CA ALA A 129 -8.01 10.87 -3.68
C ALA A 129 -8.78 11.24 -2.40
N ASN A 130 -8.16 11.15 -1.23
CA ASN A 130 -8.79 11.50 0.05
C ASN A 130 -8.41 12.91 0.55
N GLN A 131 -7.65 13.70 -0.24
CA GLN A 131 -7.36 15.10 0.07
C GLN A 131 -8.35 16.08 -0.57
N GLU A 132 -9.17 15.60 -1.52
CA GLU A 132 -10.28 16.35 -2.13
C GLU A 132 -11.56 16.20 -1.29
#